data_3fc873d629f556695fec437586c01c93
#
_entry.id   3fc873d629f556695fec437586c01c93
#
_cell.length_a   1.000
_cell.length_b   1.000
_cell.length_c   1.000
_cell.angle_alpha   90.00
_cell.angle_beta   90.00
_cell.angle_gamma   90.00
#
_symmetry.space_group_name_H-M   'P 1'
#
loop_
_entity.id
_entity.type
_entity.pdbx_description
1 polymer ?
#
loop_
_entity_poly.entity_id
_entity_poly.type
_entity_poly.pdbx_seq_one_letter_code
_entity_poly.pdbx_strand_id
1 'polypeptide(L)'
;MASPTPALDRSLALPGTAAHVAAPEPQAPPPAYRQLRLPSADTPWRHAWSYVRAALPGLLGPHSLQLGSADHCSSPMLLSPRLVRRWRALFDVPARAASRVPLLSNESVATLMQVRLFADLGVRLRHLTHIQHRTVHHAAVEENARSREQRLSCHLQRVLRVGEDRAVIELRTVVHDADGRLLCELDDGFMVDRLPPESLAGLASDRELLRELLGLRRRLPRLSTLIGDARLSEMVVPASMGRRYGRIAGNLNPVHCCRLGAWLMGARRPSLQALALRNLVVRHLAELGVAMDRLAITFAEPTWLGQRLMLVVEGEEFEVHDAQGRLVAFGTSGA
;
A
#
# COMPACT_ATOMS: atom_id res chain seq x y z
N MET A 1 -4.83 -13.70 -55.03
CA MET A 1 -6.06 -13.54 -54.26
C MET A 1 -5.70 -13.78 -52.79
N ALA A 2 -5.49 -12.72 -52.04
CA ALA A 2 -5.13 -12.76 -50.62
C ALA A 2 -6.40 -12.55 -49.79
N SER A 3 -6.73 -13.50 -48.94
CA SER A 3 -7.86 -13.38 -48.00
C SER A 3 -7.55 -12.37 -46.90
N PRO A 4 -8.49 -11.54 -46.49
CA PRO A 4 -8.30 -10.61 -45.40
C PRO A 4 -8.38 -11.33 -44.06
N THR A 5 -7.36 -11.07 -43.20
CA THR A 5 -7.31 -11.46 -41.80
C THR A 5 -8.38 -10.68 -41.00
N PRO A 6 -9.20 -11.30 -40.17
CA PRO A 6 -10.17 -10.58 -39.36
C PRO A 6 -9.49 -9.74 -38.30
N ALA A 7 -9.85 -8.47 -38.24
CA ALA A 7 -9.48 -7.55 -37.18
C ALA A 7 -10.05 -8.05 -35.85
N LEU A 8 -9.18 -8.39 -34.92
CA LEU A 8 -9.52 -8.67 -33.52
C LEU A 8 -9.93 -7.34 -32.87
N ASP A 9 -11.22 -7.22 -32.62
CA ASP A 9 -11.82 -6.16 -31.79
C ASP A 9 -11.24 -6.26 -30.36
N ARG A 10 -10.31 -5.34 -30.02
CA ARG A 10 -9.60 -5.27 -28.73
C ARG A 10 -10.27 -4.26 -27.82
N SER A 11 -11.56 -4.31 -27.68
CA SER A 11 -12.24 -3.62 -26.57
C SER A 11 -12.35 -4.57 -25.36
N LEU A 12 -11.22 -4.94 -24.79
CA LEU A 12 -11.18 -5.42 -23.41
C LEU A 12 -11.18 -4.19 -22.49
N ALA A 13 -12.36 -3.61 -22.34
CA ALA A 13 -12.65 -2.75 -21.21
C ALA A 13 -12.36 -3.56 -19.92
N LEU A 14 -11.44 -3.08 -19.11
CA LEU A 14 -11.23 -3.61 -17.76
C LEU A 14 -12.57 -3.58 -17.04
N PRO A 15 -13.07 -4.71 -16.52
CA PRO A 15 -14.26 -4.71 -15.67
C PRO A 15 -13.88 -4.02 -14.36
N GLY A 16 -14.32 -2.79 -14.16
CA GLY A 16 -14.06 -2.11 -12.90
C GLY A 16 -13.99 -0.60 -12.93
N THR A 17 -14.39 0.08 -14.02
CA THR A 17 -14.94 1.44 -13.88
C THR A 17 -16.27 1.29 -13.17
N ALA A 18 -16.20 1.11 -11.83
CA ALA A 18 -17.36 1.18 -10.98
C ALA A 18 -18.12 2.44 -11.34
N ALA A 19 -19.39 2.26 -11.67
CA ALA A 19 -20.37 3.31 -11.76
C ALA A 19 -20.08 4.33 -10.65
N HIS A 20 -20.07 5.60 -11.00
CA HIS A 20 -20.02 6.71 -10.06
C HIS A 20 -21.07 6.43 -8.97
N VAL A 21 -20.64 5.83 -7.88
CA VAL A 21 -21.42 5.82 -6.66
C VAL A 21 -21.39 7.28 -6.21
N ALA A 22 -22.55 7.94 -6.27
CA ALA A 22 -22.74 9.28 -5.75
C ALA A 22 -22.06 9.35 -4.39
N ALA A 23 -21.29 10.44 -4.15
CA ALA A 23 -20.65 10.66 -2.86
C ALA A 23 -21.72 10.49 -1.79
N PRO A 24 -21.48 9.66 -0.75
CA PRO A 24 -22.45 9.50 0.33
C PRO A 24 -22.69 10.87 0.93
N GLU A 25 -23.96 11.23 1.11
CA GLU A 25 -24.37 12.42 1.87
C GLU A 25 -23.59 12.48 3.19
N PRO A 26 -23.27 13.69 3.70
CA PRO A 26 -22.57 13.84 4.95
C PRO A 26 -23.35 13.16 6.06
N GLN A 27 -22.96 11.95 6.39
CA GLN A 27 -23.54 11.20 7.49
C GLN A 27 -23.26 11.93 8.80
N ALA A 28 -24.23 11.91 9.72
CA ALA A 28 -24.11 12.43 11.07
C ALA A 28 -22.76 12.02 11.70
N PRO A 29 -22.18 12.88 12.57
CA PRO A 29 -20.87 12.60 13.15
C PRO A 29 -20.89 11.22 13.80
N PRO A 30 -19.97 10.33 13.41
CA PRO A 30 -19.95 8.98 13.93
C PRO A 30 -19.67 8.97 15.43
N PRO A 31 -20.14 7.93 16.16
CA PRO A 31 -19.99 7.85 17.61
C PRO A 31 -18.52 7.86 18.02
N ALA A 32 -18.27 8.51 19.14
CA ALA A 32 -17.01 8.70 19.86
C ALA A 32 -15.73 8.17 19.20
N TYR A 33 -15.07 9.02 18.40
CA TYR A 33 -13.77 8.76 17.80
C TYR A 33 -12.73 8.41 18.87
N ARG A 34 -12.06 7.29 18.72
CA ARG A 34 -10.85 7.02 19.48
C ARG A 34 -9.70 7.84 18.89
N GLN A 35 -9.51 9.05 19.40
CA GLN A 35 -8.38 9.89 19.01
C GLN A 35 -7.07 9.21 19.48
N LEU A 36 -6.25 8.80 18.53
CA LEU A 36 -4.88 8.39 18.82
C LEU A 36 -4.02 9.65 18.90
N ARG A 37 -3.56 10.02 20.09
CA ARG A 37 -2.46 10.98 20.22
C ARG A 37 -1.16 10.26 19.87
N LEU A 38 -0.83 10.25 18.59
CA LEU A 38 0.45 9.71 18.14
C LEU A 38 1.56 10.74 18.42
N PRO A 39 2.74 10.29 18.87
CA PRO A 39 3.86 11.18 19.06
C PRO A 39 4.27 11.80 17.75
N SER A 40 4.79 13.02 17.78
CA SER A 40 5.35 13.70 16.61
C SER A 40 6.31 12.77 15.87
N ALA A 41 6.12 12.63 14.55
CA ALA A 41 6.97 11.81 13.68
C ALA A 41 8.44 12.26 13.65
N ASP A 42 8.76 13.41 14.27
CA ASP A 42 10.12 13.93 14.40
C ASP A 42 10.98 13.17 15.40
N THR A 43 10.37 12.38 16.28
CA THR A 43 11.11 11.56 17.25
C THR A 43 11.04 10.08 16.86
N PRO A 44 12.00 9.56 16.08
CA PRO A 44 11.97 8.19 15.55
C PRO A 44 11.75 7.11 16.62
N TRP A 45 12.33 7.30 17.81
CA TRP A 45 12.19 6.36 18.92
C TRP A 45 10.77 6.33 19.50
N ARG A 46 10.13 7.50 19.65
CA ARG A 46 8.74 7.56 20.13
C ARG A 46 7.80 6.94 19.12
N HIS A 47 8.07 7.17 17.83
CA HIS A 47 7.28 6.57 16.76
C HIS A 47 7.45 5.05 16.71
N ALA A 48 8.69 4.57 16.77
CA ALA A 48 9.01 3.14 16.84
C ALA A 48 8.39 2.47 18.07
N TRP A 49 8.43 3.12 19.22
CA TRP A 49 7.81 2.61 20.45
C TRP A 49 6.28 2.56 20.32
N SER A 50 5.68 3.57 19.72
CA SER A 50 4.23 3.58 19.43
C SER A 50 3.83 2.44 18.51
N TYR A 51 4.65 2.15 17.48
CA TYR A 51 4.46 0.98 16.63
C TYR A 51 4.52 -0.32 17.44
N VAL A 52 5.56 -0.52 18.25
CA VAL A 52 5.69 -1.72 19.08
C VAL A 52 4.48 -1.88 20.00
N ARG A 53 4.05 -0.81 20.68
CA ARG A 53 2.86 -0.84 21.55
C ARG A 53 1.58 -1.16 20.78
N ALA A 54 1.41 -0.62 19.59
CA ALA A 54 0.26 -0.88 18.73
C ALA A 54 0.29 -2.31 18.18
N ALA A 55 1.48 -2.81 17.82
CA ALA A 55 1.68 -4.13 17.25
C ALA A 55 1.62 -5.27 18.28
N LEU A 56 1.97 -5.00 19.55
CA LEU A 56 2.11 -6.04 20.58
C LEU A 56 0.85 -6.91 20.77
N PRO A 57 -0.38 -6.35 20.85
CA PRO A 57 -1.58 -7.16 20.89
C PRO A 57 -1.75 -8.05 19.67
N GLY A 58 -1.45 -7.53 18.48
CA GLY A 58 -1.47 -8.27 17.21
C GLY A 58 -0.37 -9.33 17.07
N LEU A 59 0.67 -9.32 17.90
CA LEU A 59 1.72 -10.36 17.94
C LEU A 59 1.37 -11.48 18.93
N LEU A 60 0.84 -11.13 20.08
CA LEU A 60 0.64 -12.05 21.23
C LEU A 60 -0.82 -12.46 21.42
N GLY A 61 -1.79 -11.67 20.96
CA GLY A 61 -3.21 -11.93 21.13
C GLY A 61 -3.72 -13.16 20.38
N PRO A 62 -5.00 -13.54 20.56
CA PRO A 62 -5.65 -14.56 19.75
C PRO A 62 -5.65 -14.13 18.28
N HIS A 63 -5.61 -15.13 17.38
CA HIS A 63 -5.79 -14.85 15.95
C HIS A 63 -7.24 -15.10 15.58
N SER A 64 -8.02 -14.04 15.54
CA SER A 64 -9.43 -14.06 15.19
C SER A 64 -9.76 -12.81 14.38
N LEU A 65 -10.99 -12.70 13.90
CA LEU A 65 -11.48 -11.48 13.26
C LEU A 65 -12.77 -11.09 14.01
N GLN A 66 -12.71 -9.97 14.72
CA GLN A 66 -13.82 -9.45 15.54
C GLN A 66 -14.34 -8.14 14.92
N LEU A 67 -15.40 -8.24 14.14
CA LEU A 67 -16.05 -7.07 13.55
C LEU A 67 -16.90 -6.33 14.61
N GLY A 68 -16.91 -5.01 14.53
CA GLY A 68 -17.71 -4.14 15.43
C GLY A 68 -17.00 -3.64 16.68
N SER A 69 -15.75 -4.07 16.95
CA SER A 69 -14.96 -3.57 18.08
C SER A 69 -14.30 -2.20 17.78
N ALA A 70 -13.88 -1.96 16.54
CA ALA A 70 -13.35 -0.69 16.06
C ALA A 70 -13.37 -0.70 14.53
N ASP A 71 -14.03 0.27 13.93
CA ASP A 71 -14.11 0.47 12.48
C ASP A 71 -13.40 1.74 12.02
N HIS A 72 -12.94 2.56 12.96
CA HIS A 72 -12.38 3.87 12.69
C HIS A 72 -11.29 4.28 13.67
N CYS A 73 -10.28 4.98 13.14
CA CYS A 73 -9.20 5.59 13.91
C CYS A 73 -8.82 6.92 13.27
N SER A 74 -8.63 7.97 14.08
CA SER A 74 -8.17 9.27 13.60
C SER A 74 -6.95 9.77 14.38
N SER A 75 -6.10 10.55 13.72
CA SER A 75 -4.92 11.15 14.34
C SER A 75 -4.57 12.49 13.70
N PRO A 76 -4.28 13.53 14.50
CA PRO A 76 -3.58 14.69 13.99
C PRO A 76 -2.12 14.32 13.67
N MET A 77 -1.56 14.95 12.67
CA MET A 77 -0.15 14.79 12.28
C MET A 77 0.47 16.16 12.02
N LEU A 78 1.67 16.37 12.56
CA LEU A 78 2.53 17.47 12.16
C LEU A 78 3.55 16.98 11.16
N LEU A 79 3.41 17.40 9.91
CA LEU A 79 4.36 17.09 8.85
C LEU A 79 5.57 18.04 8.92
N SER A 80 6.68 17.58 9.46
CA SER A 80 7.86 18.42 9.54
C SER A 80 8.65 18.43 8.23
N PRO A 81 9.27 19.57 7.85
CA PRO A 81 10.18 19.63 6.70
C PRO A 81 11.36 18.66 6.83
N ARG A 82 11.76 18.31 8.06
CA ARG A 82 12.80 17.32 8.32
C ARG A 82 12.36 15.92 7.92
N LEU A 83 11.10 15.56 8.21
CA LEU A 83 10.54 14.26 7.83
C LEU A 83 10.47 14.15 6.30
N VAL A 84 9.96 15.18 5.62
CA VAL A 84 9.89 15.21 4.15
C VAL A 84 11.28 15.06 3.53
N ARG A 85 12.31 15.78 4.04
CA ARG A 85 13.68 15.63 3.56
C ARG A 85 14.22 14.22 3.76
N ARG A 86 13.93 13.58 4.89
CA ARG A 86 14.36 12.19 5.18
C ARG A 86 13.72 11.18 4.23
N TRP A 87 12.44 11.35 3.92
CA TRP A 87 11.73 10.55 2.91
C TRP A 87 12.37 10.70 1.53
N ARG A 88 12.61 11.93 1.09
CA ARG A 88 13.27 12.20 -0.20
C ARG A 88 14.68 11.60 -0.26
N ALA A 89 15.46 11.75 0.78
CA ALA A 89 16.80 11.17 0.87
C ALA A 89 16.80 9.63 0.95
N LEU A 90 15.75 9.02 1.50
CA LEU A 90 15.64 7.55 1.56
C LEU A 90 15.52 6.93 0.16
N PHE A 91 14.78 7.57 -0.72
CA PHE A 91 14.49 7.11 -2.07
C PHE A 91 15.32 7.80 -3.15
N ASP A 92 16.36 8.56 -2.77
CA ASP A 92 17.25 9.30 -3.67
C ASP A 92 16.50 10.16 -4.68
N VAL A 93 15.45 10.87 -4.22
CA VAL A 93 14.61 11.70 -5.09
C VAL A 93 15.39 12.96 -5.48
N PRO A 94 15.70 13.17 -6.79
CA PRO A 94 16.40 14.35 -7.24
C PRO A 94 15.61 15.62 -6.91
N ALA A 95 16.31 16.71 -6.55
CA ALA A 95 15.67 17.98 -6.22
C ALA A 95 14.73 18.49 -7.33
N ARG A 96 15.13 18.29 -8.60
CA ARG A 96 14.33 18.64 -9.80
C ARG A 96 13.03 17.82 -9.95
N ALA A 97 12.99 16.62 -9.38
CA ALA A 97 11.83 15.75 -9.43
C ALA A 97 11.00 15.79 -8.12
N ALA A 98 11.46 16.55 -7.12
CA ALA A 98 10.87 16.55 -5.80
C ALA A 98 9.40 17.01 -5.77
N SER A 99 9.01 17.88 -6.70
CA SER A 99 7.63 18.34 -6.87
C SER A 99 6.71 17.32 -7.57
N ARG A 100 7.30 16.37 -8.28
CA ARG A 100 6.57 15.38 -9.09
C ARG A 100 6.49 14.00 -8.42
N VAL A 101 7.19 13.81 -7.30
CA VAL A 101 7.23 12.51 -6.62
C VAL A 101 6.30 12.52 -5.42
N PRO A 102 5.10 11.94 -5.52
CA PRO A 102 4.12 11.86 -4.45
C PRO A 102 4.55 10.83 -3.41
N LEU A 103 5.65 11.08 -2.71
CA LEU A 103 6.02 10.27 -1.57
C LEU A 103 5.10 10.62 -0.40
N LEU A 104 4.44 9.61 0.11
CA LEU A 104 3.51 9.75 1.22
C LEU A 104 4.28 9.89 2.54
N SER A 105 4.72 11.09 2.84
CA SER A 105 5.39 11.37 4.13
C SER A 105 4.48 11.17 5.35
N ASN A 106 3.16 11.13 5.15
CA ASN A 106 2.15 10.82 6.15
C ASN A 106 1.92 9.30 6.33
N GLU A 107 2.50 8.47 5.49
CA GLU A 107 2.41 7.01 5.51
C GLU A 107 2.79 6.39 6.88
N SER A 108 3.69 7.02 7.59
CA SER A 108 4.10 6.57 8.93
C SER A 108 2.95 6.60 9.94
N VAL A 109 2.11 7.63 9.89
CA VAL A 109 0.94 7.74 10.76
C VAL A 109 -0.17 6.82 10.29
N ALA A 110 -0.41 6.74 8.98
CA ALA A 110 -1.37 5.80 8.39
C ALA A 110 -1.05 4.35 8.80
N THR A 111 0.22 3.93 8.68
CA THR A 111 0.67 2.59 9.08
C THR A 111 0.38 2.31 10.57
N LEU A 112 0.63 3.26 11.47
CA LEU A 112 0.34 3.08 12.89
C LEU A 112 -1.16 2.91 13.15
N MET A 113 -1.99 3.68 12.46
CA MET A 113 -3.44 3.60 12.56
C MET A 113 -3.95 2.25 12.08
N GLN A 114 -3.44 1.77 10.93
CA GLN A 114 -3.76 0.45 10.38
C GLN A 114 -3.35 -0.69 11.33
N VAL A 115 -2.13 -0.65 11.86
CA VAL A 115 -1.63 -1.65 12.84
C VAL A 115 -2.53 -1.66 14.08
N ARG A 116 -2.98 -0.49 14.54
CA ARG A 116 -3.89 -0.41 15.68
C ARG A 116 -5.26 -1.01 15.35
N LEU A 117 -5.82 -0.71 14.19
CA LEU A 117 -7.09 -1.31 13.74
C LEU A 117 -6.98 -2.83 13.64
N PHE A 118 -5.90 -3.37 13.07
CA PHE A 118 -5.69 -4.83 13.02
C PHE A 118 -5.60 -5.45 14.40
N ALA A 119 -4.94 -4.78 15.36
CA ALA A 119 -4.89 -5.26 16.74
C ALA A 119 -6.28 -5.25 17.40
N ASP A 120 -7.07 -4.21 17.19
CA ASP A 120 -8.42 -4.09 17.70
C ASP A 120 -9.38 -5.10 17.03
N LEU A 121 -9.15 -5.44 15.76
CA LEU A 121 -9.85 -6.52 15.04
C LEU A 121 -9.38 -7.93 15.44
N GLY A 122 -8.36 -8.08 16.29
CA GLY A 122 -7.82 -9.37 16.72
C GLY A 122 -6.94 -10.05 15.67
N VAL A 123 -6.51 -9.34 14.62
CA VAL A 123 -5.69 -9.90 13.54
C VAL A 123 -4.21 -9.92 13.94
N ARG A 124 -3.57 -11.07 13.84
CA ARG A 124 -2.12 -11.18 14.06
C ARG A 124 -1.34 -10.69 12.84
N LEU A 125 -0.42 -9.75 13.05
CA LEU A 125 0.38 -9.12 11.99
C LEU A 125 1.22 -10.11 11.18
N ARG A 126 1.61 -11.27 11.75
CA ARG A 126 2.38 -12.32 11.04
C ARG A 126 1.55 -13.04 9.97
N HIS A 127 0.23 -12.95 10.02
CA HIS A 127 -0.71 -13.54 9.07
C HIS A 127 -1.30 -12.50 8.13
N LEU A 128 -0.74 -11.29 8.14
CA LEU A 128 -1.20 -10.16 7.34
C LEU A 128 -0.25 -9.93 6.17
N THR A 129 -0.78 -9.90 4.97
CA THR A 129 -0.05 -9.58 3.74
C THR A 129 -0.69 -8.38 3.06
N HIS A 130 0.06 -7.33 2.84
CA HIS A 130 -0.40 -6.18 2.06
C HIS A 130 -0.42 -6.57 0.58
N ILE A 131 -1.58 -6.55 -0.06
CA ILE A 131 -1.79 -7.06 -1.42
C ILE A 131 -2.10 -5.95 -2.43
N GLN A 132 -2.68 -4.84 -1.99
CA GLN A 132 -3.06 -3.73 -2.87
C GLN A 132 -2.88 -2.39 -2.16
N HIS A 133 -2.50 -1.38 -2.93
CA HIS A 133 -2.48 0.01 -2.47
C HIS A 133 -2.92 0.93 -3.61
N ARG A 134 -3.82 1.86 -3.31
CA ARG A 134 -4.25 2.91 -4.21
C ARG A 134 -4.06 4.26 -3.54
N THR A 135 -3.59 5.23 -4.29
CA THR A 135 -3.49 6.63 -3.86
C THR A 135 -4.21 7.51 -4.87
N VAL A 136 -5.00 8.46 -4.38
CA VAL A 136 -5.58 9.54 -5.18
C VAL A 136 -5.19 10.86 -4.52
N HIS A 137 -4.51 11.73 -5.27
CA HIS A 137 -4.17 13.07 -4.84
C HIS A 137 -5.22 14.06 -5.32
N HIS A 138 -5.84 14.79 -4.41
CA HIS A 138 -6.84 15.84 -4.67
C HIS A 138 -6.22 17.25 -4.64
N ALA A 139 -5.00 17.35 -4.13
CA ALA A 139 -4.21 18.56 -4.13
C ALA A 139 -2.84 18.28 -4.77
N ALA A 140 -2.23 19.31 -5.34
CA ALA A 140 -0.88 19.17 -5.87
C ALA A 140 0.06 18.60 -4.81
N VAL A 141 0.95 17.69 -5.21
CA VAL A 141 1.90 17.00 -4.32
C VAL A 141 2.71 17.97 -3.47
N GLU A 142 3.09 19.13 -4.05
CA GLU A 142 3.79 20.19 -3.31
C GLU A 142 2.93 20.83 -2.23
N GLU A 143 1.65 21.02 -2.48
CA GLU A 143 0.70 21.61 -1.55
C GLU A 143 0.47 20.66 -0.37
N ASN A 144 0.33 19.37 -0.65
CA ASN A 144 0.26 18.33 0.37
C ASN A 144 1.51 18.32 1.26
N ALA A 145 2.70 18.47 0.66
CA ALA A 145 3.96 18.51 1.40
C ALA A 145 4.18 19.83 2.18
N ARG A 146 3.48 20.91 1.83
CA ARG A 146 3.54 22.22 2.52
C ARG A 146 2.55 22.34 3.68
N SER A 147 1.45 21.59 3.64
CA SER A 147 0.49 21.56 4.73
C SER A 147 1.11 20.92 5.97
N ARG A 148 1.50 21.74 6.93
CA ARG A 148 2.21 21.26 8.14
C ARG A 148 1.29 20.51 9.09
N GLU A 149 0.06 20.95 9.21
CA GLU A 149 -0.96 20.33 10.06
C GLU A 149 -1.90 19.52 9.19
N GLN A 150 -1.96 18.24 9.45
CA GLN A 150 -2.82 17.30 8.73
C GLN A 150 -3.64 16.49 9.72
N ARG A 151 -4.82 16.09 9.31
CA ARG A 151 -5.66 15.14 10.03
C ARG A 151 -5.85 13.90 9.18
N LEU A 152 -5.48 12.77 9.73
CA LEU A 152 -5.69 11.49 9.09
C LEU A 152 -6.86 10.78 9.75
N SER A 153 -7.67 10.11 8.92
CA SER A 153 -8.76 9.24 9.37
C SER A 153 -8.67 7.93 8.61
N CYS A 154 -8.56 6.81 9.32
CA CYS A 154 -8.48 5.48 8.74
C CYS A 154 -9.75 4.70 9.08
N HIS A 155 -10.41 4.15 8.07
CA HIS A 155 -11.69 3.46 8.18
C HIS A 155 -11.59 2.04 7.66
N LEU A 156 -12.24 1.11 8.33
CA LEU A 156 -12.55 -0.20 7.78
C LEU A 156 -13.65 -0.04 6.72
N GLN A 157 -13.33 -0.35 5.46
CA GLN A 157 -14.29 -0.25 4.36
C GLN A 157 -15.12 -1.52 4.23
N ARG A 158 -14.42 -2.64 4.16
CA ARG A 158 -15.07 -3.95 4.05
C ARG A 158 -14.15 -5.08 4.46
N VAL A 159 -14.77 -6.22 4.76
CA VAL A 159 -14.09 -7.49 4.96
C VAL A 159 -14.77 -8.53 4.09
N LEU A 160 -13.99 -9.21 3.26
CA LEU A 160 -14.47 -10.19 2.30
C LEU A 160 -13.81 -11.53 2.54
N ARG A 161 -14.63 -12.58 2.61
CA ARG A 161 -14.13 -13.94 2.62
C ARG A 161 -13.65 -14.35 1.24
N VAL A 162 -12.38 -14.78 1.12
CA VAL A 162 -11.77 -15.18 -0.17
C VAL A 162 -11.32 -16.64 -0.19
N GLY A 163 -11.58 -17.39 0.87
CA GLY A 163 -11.20 -18.80 0.99
C GLY A 163 -11.79 -19.44 2.24
N GLU A 164 -11.33 -20.66 2.53
CA GLU A 164 -11.79 -21.41 3.73
C GLU A 164 -11.26 -20.81 5.03
N ASP A 165 -10.00 -20.30 4.99
CA ASP A 165 -9.28 -19.76 6.14
C ASP A 165 -8.75 -18.34 5.88
N ARG A 166 -9.31 -17.60 4.89
CA ARG A 166 -8.79 -16.32 4.42
C ARG A 166 -9.86 -15.27 4.26
N ALA A 167 -9.47 -14.03 4.57
CA ALA A 167 -10.25 -12.84 4.27
C ALA A 167 -9.36 -11.74 3.69
N VAL A 168 -9.96 -10.82 2.93
CA VAL A 168 -9.37 -9.54 2.56
C VAL A 168 -10.02 -8.45 3.40
N ILE A 169 -9.19 -7.63 4.02
CA ILE A 169 -9.58 -6.43 4.76
C ILE A 169 -9.19 -5.22 3.92
N GLU A 170 -10.14 -4.36 3.64
CA GLU A 170 -9.89 -3.09 2.94
C GLU A 170 -10.03 -1.93 3.91
N LEU A 171 -8.99 -1.10 3.95
CA LEU A 171 -8.90 0.11 4.75
C LEU A 171 -8.81 1.31 3.84
N ARG A 172 -9.54 2.38 4.19
CA ARG A 172 -9.39 3.69 3.57
C ARG A 172 -8.82 4.67 4.57
N THR A 173 -7.74 5.34 4.19
CA THR A 173 -7.19 6.47 4.95
C THR A 173 -7.39 7.75 4.15
N VAL A 174 -8.01 8.73 4.79
CA VAL A 174 -8.28 10.05 4.21
C VAL A 174 -7.41 11.07 4.93
N VAL A 175 -6.79 11.97 4.17
CA VAL A 175 -5.89 13.00 4.68
C VAL A 175 -6.47 14.37 4.37
N HIS A 176 -6.73 15.17 5.39
CA HIS A 176 -7.16 16.56 5.29
C HIS A 176 -6.07 17.50 5.83
N ASP A 177 -6.05 18.74 5.36
CA ASP A 177 -5.28 19.81 5.99
C ASP A 177 -5.96 20.36 7.23
N ALA A 178 -5.37 21.43 7.81
CA ALA A 178 -5.92 22.10 9.01
C ALA A 178 -7.30 22.72 8.75
N ASP A 179 -7.57 23.16 7.53
CA ASP A 179 -8.81 23.82 7.13
C ASP A 179 -9.91 22.81 6.72
N GLY A 180 -9.60 21.51 6.75
CA GLY A 180 -10.53 20.44 6.42
C GLY A 180 -10.60 20.12 4.92
N ARG A 181 -9.70 20.70 4.08
CA ARG A 181 -9.62 20.39 2.67
C ARG A 181 -9.01 19.00 2.48
N LEU A 182 -9.62 18.19 1.62
CA LEU A 182 -9.12 16.86 1.25
C LEU A 182 -7.82 16.98 0.46
N LEU A 183 -6.76 16.35 0.94
CA LEU A 183 -5.43 16.33 0.30
C LEU A 183 -5.21 15.06 -0.51
N CYS A 184 -5.45 13.90 0.11
CA CYS A 184 -5.34 12.60 -0.58
C CYS A 184 -6.15 11.51 0.11
N GLU A 185 -6.42 10.45 -0.65
CA GLU A 185 -7.03 9.21 -0.18
C GLU A 185 -6.08 8.05 -0.45
N LEU A 186 -6.03 7.10 0.48
CA LEU A 186 -5.25 5.88 0.42
C LEU A 186 -6.20 4.71 0.66
N ASP A 187 -6.31 3.82 -0.31
CA ASP A 187 -7.03 2.56 -0.15
C ASP A 187 -6.01 1.42 -0.07
N ASP A 188 -6.06 0.64 1.00
CA ASP A 188 -5.14 -0.45 1.28
C ASP A 188 -5.89 -1.78 1.42
N GLY A 189 -5.49 -2.78 0.66
CA GLY A 189 -6.01 -4.14 0.73
C GLY A 189 -5.02 -5.08 1.42
N PHE A 190 -5.49 -5.80 2.42
CA PHE A 190 -4.69 -6.75 3.19
C PHE A 190 -5.32 -8.11 3.20
N MET A 191 -4.57 -9.15 2.82
CA MET A 191 -5.00 -10.53 3.00
C MET A 191 -4.59 -11.02 4.39
N VAL A 192 -5.54 -11.63 5.07
CA VAL A 192 -5.38 -12.31 6.37
C VAL A 192 -5.51 -13.79 6.15
N ASP A 193 -4.47 -14.55 6.49
CA ASP A 193 -4.42 -16.00 6.37
C ASP A 193 -4.70 -16.69 7.72
N ARG A 194 -5.12 -17.96 7.67
CA ARG A 194 -5.29 -18.85 8.82
C ARG A 194 -6.30 -18.34 9.86
N LEU A 195 -7.35 -17.72 9.39
CA LEU A 195 -8.48 -17.36 10.23
C LEU A 195 -9.28 -18.60 10.62
N PRO A 196 -9.73 -18.71 11.87
CA PRO A 196 -10.61 -19.78 12.28
C PRO A 196 -11.98 -19.64 11.58
N PRO A 197 -12.67 -20.77 11.26
CA PRO A 197 -13.93 -20.77 10.51
C PRO A 197 -15.02 -19.87 11.11
N GLU A 198 -15.08 -19.79 12.43
CA GLU A 198 -16.02 -18.93 13.16
C GLU A 198 -15.82 -17.46 12.88
N SER A 199 -14.59 -17.02 12.61
CA SER A 199 -14.27 -15.64 12.23
C SER A 199 -14.74 -15.29 10.81
N LEU A 200 -15.00 -16.30 9.99
CA LEU A 200 -15.44 -16.13 8.60
C LEU A 200 -16.95 -16.32 8.43
N ALA A 201 -17.64 -16.74 9.52
CA ALA A 201 -19.08 -16.93 9.51
C ALA A 201 -19.79 -15.58 9.29
N GLY A 202 -20.71 -15.53 8.32
CA GLY A 202 -21.46 -14.32 8.00
C GLY A 202 -20.74 -13.28 7.13
N LEU A 203 -19.44 -13.48 6.79
CA LEU A 203 -18.76 -12.60 5.86
C LEU A 203 -19.26 -12.82 4.43
N ALA A 204 -19.41 -11.73 3.68
CA ALA A 204 -19.65 -11.79 2.25
C ALA A 204 -18.50 -12.55 1.56
N SER A 205 -18.85 -13.42 0.61
CA SER A 205 -17.85 -14.16 -0.19
C SER A 205 -17.68 -13.48 -1.53
N ASP A 206 -16.42 -13.21 -1.88
CA ASP A 206 -16.05 -12.70 -3.20
C ASP A 206 -15.18 -13.73 -3.93
N ARG A 207 -15.85 -14.58 -4.72
CA ARG A 207 -15.17 -15.59 -5.54
C ARG A 207 -14.41 -15.00 -6.72
N GLU A 208 -14.83 -13.83 -7.19
CA GLU A 208 -14.19 -13.15 -8.32
C GLU A 208 -12.87 -12.54 -7.88
N LEU A 209 -12.85 -11.83 -6.77
CA LEU A 209 -11.62 -11.34 -6.14
C LEU A 209 -10.64 -12.49 -5.87
N LEU A 210 -11.12 -13.63 -5.39
CA LEU A 210 -10.25 -14.81 -5.18
C LEU A 210 -9.66 -15.32 -6.50
N ARG A 211 -10.46 -15.41 -7.59
CA ARG A 211 -9.95 -15.80 -8.91
C ARG A 211 -8.94 -14.81 -9.44
N GLU A 212 -9.20 -13.52 -9.27
CA GLU A 212 -8.27 -12.46 -9.63
C GLU A 212 -6.96 -12.61 -8.86
N LEU A 213 -6.98 -12.67 -7.54
CA LEU A 213 -5.80 -12.85 -6.69
C LEU A 213 -5.00 -14.13 -7.02
N LEU A 214 -5.69 -15.26 -7.29
CA LEU A 214 -5.05 -16.50 -7.72
C LEU A 214 -4.55 -16.43 -9.16
N GLY A 215 -5.27 -15.73 -10.04
CA GLY A 215 -4.90 -15.49 -11.43
C GLY A 215 -3.63 -14.65 -11.54
N LEU A 216 -3.45 -13.66 -10.67
CA LEU A 216 -2.26 -12.81 -10.60
C LEU A 216 -0.97 -13.62 -10.39
N ARG A 217 -1.01 -14.63 -9.52
CA ARG A 217 0.13 -15.54 -9.30
C ARG A 217 0.48 -16.40 -10.52
N ARG A 218 -0.43 -16.53 -11.49
CA ARG A 218 -0.28 -17.32 -12.70
C ARG A 218 -0.07 -16.48 -13.96
N ARG A 219 -0.14 -15.16 -13.88
CA ARG A 219 0.16 -14.30 -15.02
C ARG A 219 1.61 -14.50 -15.42
N LEU A 220 1.80 -15.00 -16.63
CA LEU A 220 3.11 -14.98 -17.27
C LEU A 220 3.51 -13.53 -17.50
N PRO A 221 4.79 -13.19 -17.29
CA PRO A 221 5.28 -11.83 -17.53
C PRO A 221 4.97 -11.41 -18.97
N ARG A 222 4.39 -10.25 -19.17
CA ARG A 222 4.14 -9.69 -20.51
C ARG A 222 5.42 -9.26 -21.24
N LEU A 223 6.57 -9.28 -20.56
CA LEU A 223 7.88 -8.92 -21.14
C LEU A 223 8.18 -9.57 -22.50
N SER A 224 7.64 -10.77 -22.79
CA SER A 224 7.82 -11.44 -24.06
C SER A 224 6.97 -10.84 -25.21
N THR A 225 6.01 -9.98 -24.89
CA THR A 225 5.11 -9.36 -25.88
C THR A 225 5.38 -7.86 -26.08
N LEU A 226 6.29 -7.27 -25.28
CA LEU A 226 6.64 -5.86 -25.37
C LEU A 226 7.58 -5.60 -26.55
N ILE A 227 7.01 -5.59 -27.75
CA ILE A 227 7.62 -5.03 -28.96
C ILE A 227 6.91 -3.70 -29.18
N GLY A 228 7.53 -2.56 -28.79
CA GLY A 228 6.93 -1.24 -28.99
C GLY A 228 7.45 -0.18 -28.04
N ASP A 229 6.63 0.80 -27.70
CA ASP A 229 6.98 2.02 -26.96
C ASP A 229 7.14 1.85 -25.45
N ALA A 230 7.36 0.63 -24.95
CA ALA A 230 7.55 0.38 -23.53
C ALA A 230 8.82 1.05 -23.00
N ARG A 231 8.69 1.81 -21.92
CA ARG A 231 9.81 2.42 -21.21
C ARG A 231 10.28 1.49 -20.10
N LEU A 232 11.59 1.30 -20.02
CA LEU A 232 12.22 0.41 -19.06
C LEU A 232 13.04 1.19 -18.03
N SER A 233 13.00 0.78 -16.77
CA SER A 233 13.86 1.34 -15.72
C SER A 233 14.32 0.25 -14.76
N GLU A 234 15.64 0.12 -14.60
CA GLU A 234 16.21 -0.80 -13.61
C GLU A 234 16.12 -0.20 -12.21
N MET A 235 15.61 -0.99 -11.26
CA MET A 235 15.49 -0.64 -9.86
C MET A 235 16.34 -1.58 -9.01
N VAL A 236 17.11 -1.03 -8.07
CA VAL A 236 17.85 -1.83 -7.10
C VAL A 236 17.24 -1.61 -5.72
N VAL A 237 16.86 -2.70 -5.06
CA VAL A 237 16.38 -2.66 -3.68
C VAL A 237 17.58 -2.70 -2.74
N PRO A 238 17.96 -1.62 -2.06
CA PRO A 238 19.12 -1.66 -1.17
C PRO A 238 18.94 -2.66 -0.04
N ALA A 239 19.97 -3.42 0.30
CA ALA A 239 19.92 -4.41 1.38
C ALA A 239 19.56 -3.80 2.75
N SER A 240 19.85 -2.51 2.94
CA SER A 240 19.52 -1.76 4.15
C SER A 240 18.12 -1.13 4.14
N MET A 241 17.39 -1.19 3.00
CA MET A 241 16.15 -0.44 2.80
C MET A 241 15.10 -0.78 3.86
N GLY A 242 14.88 -2.03 4.19
CA GLY A 242 13.88 -2.44 5.17
C GLY A 242 14.05 -1.74 6.53
N ARG A 243 15.29 -1.67 7.05
CA ARG A 243 15.58 -0.96 8.30
C ARG A 243 15.50 0.56 8.16
N ARG A 244 16.02 1.11 7.04
CA ARG A 244 15.98 2.56 6.78
C ARG A 244 14.55 3.05 6.65
N TYR A 245 13.76 2.35 5.85
CA TYR A 245 12.33 2.63 5.68
C TYR A 245 11.59 2.47 7.02
N GLY A 246 11.75 1.35 7.71
CA GLY A 246 11.08 1.09 8.97
C GLY A 246 11.32 2.17 10.03
N ARG A 247 12.52 2.77 10.08
CA ARG A 247 12.83 3.88 10.99
C ARG A 247 12.11 5.18 10.64
N ILE A 248 11.80 5.41 9.38
CA ILE A 248 11.11 6.63 8.92
C ILE A 248 9.59 6.41 8.94
N ALA A 249 9.12 5.27 8.41
CA ALA A 249 7.72 4.92 8.35
C ALA A 249 7.14 4.38 9.67
N GLY A 250 7.99 4.12 10.67
CA GLY A 250 7.55 3.50 11.92
C GLY A 250 7.25 2.00 11.82
N ASN A 251 7.37 1.38 10.65
CA ASN A 251 7.11 -0.04 10.43
C ASN A 251 8.37 -0.88 10.72
N LEU A 252 8.60 -1.17 11.98
CA LEU A 252 9.73 -1.97 12.44
C LEU A 252 9.41 -3.48 12.55
N ASN A 253 8.49 -4.00 11.73
CA ASN A 253 8.23 -5.42 11.69
C ASN A 253 9.54 -6.19 11.43
N PRO A 254 9.93 -7.13 12.32
CA PRO A 254 11.20 -7.85 12.25
C PRO A 254 11.45 -8.55 10.92
N VAL A 255 10.38 -8.97 10.21
CA VAL A 255 10.47 -9.62 8.90
C VAL A 255 11.17 -8.77 7.84
N HIS A 256 11.17 -7.44 8.01
CA HIS A 256 11.79 -6.50 7.09
C HIS A 256 13.17 -6.01 7.53
N CYS A 257 13.56 -6.29 8.77
CA CYS A 257 14.71 -5.64 9.38
C CYS A 257 16.01 -6.46 9.28
N CYS A 258 15.95 -7.78 9.48
CA CYS A 258 17.12 -8.64 9.49
C CYS A 258 16.75 -10.12 9.28
N ARG A 259 17.76 -10.95 8.97
CA ARG A 259 17.55 -12.40 8.73
C ARG A 259 16.97 -13.11 9.94
N LEU A 260 17.47 -12.81 11.16
CA LEU A 260 16.94 -13.42 12.38
C LEU A 260 15.46 -13.06 12.60
N GLY A 261 15.11 -11.77 12.43
CA GLY A 261 13.73 -11.31 12.54
C GLY A 261 12.82 -11.98 11.51
N ALA A 262 13.28 -12.11 10.26
CA ALA A 262 12.54 -12.80 9.21
C ALA A 262 12.31 -14.28 9.57
N TRP A 263 13.35 -14.97 10.02
CA TRP A 263 13.26 -16.37 10.45
C TRP A 263 12.29 -16.57 11.62
N LEU A 264 12.35 -15.73 12.64
CA LEU A 264 11.40 -15.75 13.77
C LEU A 264 9.94 -15.53 13.33
N MET A 265 9.74 -14.80 12.26
CA MET A 265 8.42 -14.58 11.66
C MET A 265 8.02 -15.64 10.62
N GLY A 266 8.83 -16.71 10.46
CA GLY A 266 8.56 -17.79 9.52
C GLY A 266 8.96 -17.52 8.07
N ALA A 267 9.68 -16.43 7.80
CA ALA A 267 10.17 -16.09 6.46
C ALA A 267 11.63 -16.55 6.26
N ARG A 268 11.94 -17.05 5.07
CA ARG A 268 13.31 -17.54 4.74
C ARG A 268 14.35 -16.43 4.66
N ARG A 269 13.94 -15.23 4.31
CA ARG A 269 14.80 -14.04 4.16
C ARG A 269 14.00 -12.75 4.35
N PRO A 270 14.66 -11.62 4.68
CA PRO A 270 13.96 -10.36 4.85
C PRO A 270 13.34 -9.87 3.54
N SER A 271 12.08 -9.45 3.59
CA SER A 271 11.37 -8.81 2.50
C SER A 271 11.35 -7.29 2.65
N LEU A 272 11.17 -6.59 1.55
CA LEU A 272 10.87 -5.17 1.54
C LEU A 272 9.42 -4.95 1.95
N GLN A 273 9.14 -3.86 2.67
CA GLN A 273 7.77 -3.42 2.91
C GLN A 273 7.09 -3.06 1.57
N ALA A 274 5.81 -3.42 1.41
CA ALA A 274 5.04 -3.15 0.20
C ALA A 274 5.03 -1.66 -0.19
N LEU A 275 4.78 -0.78 0.79
CA LEU A 275 4.79 0.67 0.54
C LEU A 275 6.19 1.22 0.23
N ALA A 276 7.27 0.59 0.70
CA ALA A 276 8.61 0.94 0.28
C ALA A 276 8.86 0.57 -1.21
N LEU A 277 8.34 -0.58 -1.67
CA LEU A 277 8.35 -0.92 -3.09
C LEU A 277 7.55 0.10 -3.90
N ARG A 278 6.33 0.44 -3.45
CA ARG A 278 5.51 1.47 -4.07
C ARG A 278 6.28 2.77 -4.24
N ASN A 279 6.98 3.23 -3.23
CA ASN A 279 7.73 4.48 -3.28
C ASN A 279 8.96 4.41 -4.22
N LEU A 280 9.61 3.24 -4.36
CA LEU A 280 10.62 3.02 -5.38
C LEU A 280 10.02 3.11 -6.79
N VAL A 281 8.87 2.47 -7.02
CA VAL A 281 8.14 2.54 -8.30
C VAL A 281 7.79 3.99 -8.63
N VAL A 282 7.21 4.73 -7.68
CA VAL A 282 6.86 6.16 -7.85
C VAL A 282 8.06 7.01 -8.26
N ARG A 283 9.21 6.80 -7.63
CA ARG A 283 10.44 7.49 -8.01
C ARG A 283 10.81 7.25 -9.48
N HIS A 284 10.80 5.99 -9.90
CA HIS A 284 11.16 5.61 -11.27
C HIS A 284 10.12 6.05 -12.31
N LEU A 285 8.81 6.00 -11.98
CA LEU A 285 7.75 6.57 -12.81
C LEU A 285 7.96 8.08 -13.03
N ALA A 286 8.34 8.81 -11.97
CA ALA A 286 8.66 10.25 -12.08
C ALA A 286 9.86 10.52 -12.98
N GLU A 287 10.90 9.69 -12.90
CA GLU A 287 12.08 9.78 -13.79
C GLU A 287 11.71 9.54 -15.26
N LEU A 288 10.72 8.67 -15.50
CA LEU A 288 10.16 8.41 -16.83
C LEU A 288 9.11 9.45 -17.27
N GLY A 289 8.80 10.45 -16.43
CA GLY A 289 7.84 11.51 -16.76
C GLY A 289 6.38 11.06 -16.77
N VAL A 290 6.03 10.02 -16.01
CA VAL A 290 4.67 9.49 -15.88
C VAL A 290 3.87 10.32 -14.88
N ALA A 291 2.61 10.64 -15.19
CA ALA A 291 1.68 11.28 -14.27
C ALA A 291 1.28 10.32 -13.14
N MET A 292 1.09 10.85 -11.92
CA MET A 292 0.86 10.03 -10.73
C MET A 292 -0.14 10.65 -9.74
N ASP A 293 -1.08 11.46 -10.23
CA ASP A 293 -2.16 11.98 -9.38
C ASP A 293 -3.05 10.84 -8.89
N ARG A 294 -3.11 9.77 -9.67
CA ARG A 294 -3.69 8.49 -9.30
C ARG A 294 -2.66 7.38 -9.49
N LEU A 295 -2.51 6.55 -8.50
CA LEU A 295 -1.65 5.36 -8.55
C LEU A 295 -2.38 4.19 -7.90
N ALA A 296 -2.46 3.08 -8.60
CA ALA A 296 -2.89 1.79 -8.05
C ALA A 296 -1.77 0.77 -8.25
N ILE A 297 -1.44 0.01 -7.21
CA ILE A 297 -0.42 -1.05 -7.27
C ILE A 297 -0.91 -2.30 -6.56
N THR A 298 -0.74 -3.45 -7.20
CA THR A 298 -0.99 -4.78 -6.65
C THR A 298 0.35 -5.47 -6.46
N PHE A 299 0.56 -6.05 -5.28
CA PHE A 299 1.77 -6.77 -4.90
C PHE A 299 1.55 -8.27 -5.10
N ALA A 300 2.11 -8.83 -6.18
CA ALA A 300 1.93 -10.23 -6.57
C ALA A 300 2.83 -11.18 -5.78
N GLU A 301 4.08 -10.77 -5.54
CA GLU A 301 5.10 -11.58 -4.88
C GLU A 301 5.93 -10.74 -3.89
N PRO A 302 6.50 -11.34 -2.83
CA PRO A 302 7.38 -10.64 -1.92
C PRO A 302 8.63 -10.11 -2.62
N THR A 303 8.93 -8.84 -2.44
CA THR A 303 10.20 -8.23 -2.87
C THR A 303 11.27 -8.45 -1.81
N TRP A 304 12.46 -8.88 -2.21
CA TRP A 304 13.54 -9.19 -1.27
C TRP A 304 14.58 -8.06 -1.19
N LEU A 305 15.15 -7.88 -0.03
CA LEU A 305 16.24 -6.92 0.15
C LEU A 305 17.48 -7.37 -0.68
N GLY A 306 18.11 -6.43 -1.38
CA GLY A 306 19.23 -6.67 -2.28
C GLY A 306 18.84 -7.15 -3.69
N GLN A 307 17.55 -7.24 -4.00
CA GLN A 307 17.06 -7.70 -5.30
C GLN A 307 17.18 -6.60 -6.36
N ARG A 308 17.45 -7.01 -7.61
CA ARG A 308 17.30 -6.17 -8.79
C ARG A 308 15.92 -6.41 -9.39
N LEU A 309 15.29 -5.34 -9.80
CA LEU A 309 13.95 -5.34 -10.40
C LEU A 309 13.99 -4.55 -11.70
N MET A 310 13.10 -4.89 -12.62
CA MET A 310 12.84 -4.16 -13.84
C MET A 310 11.43 -3.58 -13.79
N LEU A 311 11.31 -2.28 -13.88
CA LEU A 311 10.05 -1.58 -14.11
C LEU A 311 9.83 -1.44 -15.62
N VAL A 312 8.67 -1.88 -16.07
CA VAL A 312 8.21 -1.78 -17.44
C VAL A 312 6.96 -0.93 -17.46
N VAL A 313 6.91 0.10 -18.30
CA VAL A 313 5.80 1.05 -18.38
C VAL A 313 5.30 1.14 -19.80
N GLU A 314 4.00 0.93 -20.00
CA GLU A 314 3.30 1.06 -21.26
C GLU A 314 2.02 1.91 -21.06
N GLY A 315 1.99 3.11 -21.60
CA GLY A 315 0.90 4.07 -21.36
C GLY A 315 0.78 4.41 -19.87
N GLU A 316 -0.37 4.10 -19.30
CA GLU A 316 -0.68 4.27 -17.87
C GLU A 316 -0.42 2.99 -17.05
N GLU A 317 -0.19 1.86 -17.69
CA GLU A 317 0.07 0.58 -17.02
C GLU A 317 1.56 0.41 -16.73
N PHE A 318 1.86 -0.31 -15.64
CA PHE A 318 3.23 -0.71 -15.32
C PHE A 318 3.29 -2.11 -14.71
N GLU A 319 4.41 -2.76 -14.92
CA GLU A 319 4.75 -4.04 -14.31
C GLU A 319 6.16 -3.97 -13.70
N VAL A 320 6.36 -4.67 -12.57
CA VAL A 320 7.65 -4.81 -11.90
C VAL A 320 8.03 -6.28 -11.91
N HIS A 321 9.18 -6.59 -12.48
CA HIS A 321 9.68 -7.95 -12.60
C HIS A 321 10.99 -8.13 -11.84
N ASP A 322 11.24 -9.35 -11.35
CA ASP A 322 12.55 -9.70 -10.81
C ASP A 322 13.54 -10.11 -11.91
N ALA A 323 14.79 -10.41 -11.52
CA ALA A 323 15.84 -10.82 -12.45
C ALA A 323 15.54 -12.12 -13.19
N GLN A 324 14.56 -12.91 -12.76
CA GLN A 324 14.08 -14.13 -13.42
C GLN A 324 12.84 -13.87 -14.28
N GLY A 325 12.43 -12.62 -14.45
CA GLY A 325 11.24 -12.22 -15.19
C GLY A 325 9.91 -12.53 -14.48
N ARG A 326 9.92 -12.88 -13.19
CA ARG A 326 8.68 -13.11 -12.44
C ARG A 326 8.04 -11.78 -12.07
N LEU A 327 6.73 -11.71 -12.22
CA LEU A 327 5.95 -10.54 -11.84
C LEU A 327 5.93 -10.36 -10.31
N VAL A 328 6.44 -9.23 -9.84
CA VAL A 328 6.52 -8.87 -8.41
C VAL A 328 5.38 -7.92 -8.03
N ALA A 329 5.12 -6.94 -8.87
CA ALA A 329 4.01 -6.00 -8.70
C ALA A 329 3.56 -5.49 -10.07
N PHE A 330 2.35 -4.93 -10.12
CA PHE A 330 1.83 -4.28 -11.32
C PHE A 330 0.78 -3.25 -10.93
N GLY A 331 0.43 -2.37 -11.85
CA GLY A 331 -0.56 -1.36 -11.55
C GLY A 331 -0.78 -0.36 -12.66
N THR A 332 -1.46 0.71 -12.30
CA THR A 332 -1.76 1.84 -13.17
C THR A 332 -1.37 3.15 -12.52
N SER A 333 -1.03 4.11 -13.34
CA SER A 333 -0.76 5.50 -12.93
C SER A 333 -1.44 6.44 -13.93
N GLY A 334 -1.87 7.61 -13.47
CA GLY A 334 -2.55 8.57 -14.34
C GLY A 334 -2.70 9.94 -13.68
N ALA A 335 -3.21 10.90 -14.45
CA ALA A 335 -3.57 12.25 -14.00
C ALA A 335 -4.93 12.28 -13.28
#